data_840442c9a1352a189b09813fb74e3764
#
_entry.id   840442c9a1352a189b09813fb74e3764
#
_cell.length_a   1.000
_cell.length_b   1.000
_cell.length_c   1.000
_cell.angle_alpha   90.00
_cell.angle_beta   90.00
_cell.angle_gamma   90.00
#
_symmetry.space_group_name_H-M   'P 1'
#
loop_
_entity.id
_entity.type
_entity.pdbx_description
1 polymer ?
#
loop_
_entity_poly.entity_id
_entity_poly.type
_entity_poly.pdbx_seq_one_letter_code
_entity_poly.pdbx_strand_id
1 'polypeptide(L)'
;PTRLRLSSRNEGAISRDKILNAKATVSLRTLASGMHSGITSPARPWFRLATLDPDLKDYAPVKTYLADVEQRMREVFAGSNIYTAFHIGYGDLGLFGQSVGLLVEDENQTVRLQQLLHGRFWIARDETGLATTLYRTFRWSVARIVSRFGYDKVSARIKGLYDQSKYEERFDIWHAVEPRLTRDPSRLDKKNKPFLSNYWEASETAGGMAGELLEESGFDENPIIAPPWELAGDDHYGLSPGQVALGDVKGLQLMTKRKWEAIDKKVRPPMTGPTSMRNNPASLLPGSVTYVDDPNRMGFRPAMEVNLDLSHLTADIRGTEDAIDRFFFADLFLMLANMDGIQPRNTMEIAERKEEKLLQLGPVLENVYGGQLEPVIDRTYAIMIRNNMLPPPPPDLHRQPLKIEYISILAQAQKAVATGAVERGFAFAGQLAAVKPDVLDKLDADEAVDIYFDYLG
;
A
#
# COMPACT_ATOMS: atom_id res chain seq x y z
N PRO A 1 -0.28 12.41 -0.60
CA PRO A 1 -0.18 13.41 -1.68
C PRO A 1 1.23 13.63 -2.19
N THR A 2 2.27 13.09 -1.52
CA THR A 2 3.67 13.18 -1.98
C THR A 2 4.09 12.05 -2.90
N ARG A 3 3.26 11.01 -3.05
CA ARG A 3 3.54 9.82 -3.87
C ARG A 3 3.11 9.94 -5.34
N LEU A 4 2.39 10.99 -5.71
CA LEU A 4 1.98 11.28 -7.08
C LEU A 4 2.67 12.56 -7.59
N ARG A 5 3.44 12.46 -8.68
CA ARG A 5 4.08 13.58 -9.35
C ARG A 5 3.79 13.55 -10.84
N LEU A 6 2.94 14.45 -11.29
CA LEU A 6 2.57 14.60 -12.70
C LEU A 6 3.46 15.60 -13.45
N SER A 7 4.21 16.44 -12.72
CA SER A 7 5.15 17.39 -13.32
C SER A 7 6.45 17.47 -12.55
N SER A 8 7.53 17.84 -13.23
CA SER A 8 8.85 18.06 -12.63
C SER A 8 9.00 19.41 -11.92
N ARG A 9 7.99 20.28 -12.03
CA ARG A 9 8.00 21.55 -11.29
C ARG A 9 7.84 21.29 -9.80
N ASN A 10 8.71 21.88 -9.00
CA ASN A 10 8.68 21.79 -7.53
C ASN A 10 8.95 20.39 -6.97
N GLU A 11 10.02 19.72 -7.42
CA GLU A 11 10.55 18.57 -6.71
C GLU A 11 10.89 18.96 -5.27
N GLY A 12 10.17 18.38 -4.31
CA GLY A 12 10.31 18.72 -2.89
C GLY A 12 9.27 19.71 -2.33
N ALA A 13 8.56 20.47 -3.16
CA ALA A 13 7.47 21.30 -2.67
C ALA A 13 6.27 20.43 -2.24
N ILE A 14 5.92 20.51 -0.96
CA ILE A 14 4.75 19.82 -0.39
C ILE A 14 3.61 20.82 -0.33
N SER A 15 2.63 20.69 -1.23
CA SER A 15 1.40 21.50 -1.15
C SER A 15 0.49 20.92 -0.06
N ARG A 16 0.63 21.42 1.16
CA ARG A 16 -0.24 21.09 2.30
C ARG A 16 -1.39 22.09 2.46
N ASP A 17 -1.33 23.22 1.80
CA ASP A 17 -2.22 24.36 1.99
C ASP A 17 -3.68 24.07 1.61
N LYS A 18 -3.93 22.99 0.88
CA LYS A 18 -5.26 22.58 0.43
C LYS A 18 -5.95 21.56 1.33
N ILE A 19 -5.26 21.03 2.35
CA ILE A 19 -5.82 20.01 3.23
C ILE A 19 -6.35 20.70 4.49
N LEU A 20 -7.67 20.85 4.56
CA LEU A 20 -8.37 21.48 5.69
C LEU A 20 -8.73 20.44 6.77
N ASN A 21 -9.09 19.23 6.33
CA ASN A 21 -9.38 18.10 7.22
C ASN A 21 -8.45 16.94 6.87
N ALA A 22 -7.73 16.45 7.85
CA ALA A 22 -6.72 15.40 7.67
C ALA A 22 -7.27 13.97 7.81
N LYS A 23 -8.58 13.78 8.03
CA LYS A 23 -9.19 12.48 8.34
C LYS A 23 -8.79 11.38 7.37
N ALA A 24 -8.97 11.59 6.06
CA ALA A 24 -8.60 10.60 5.04
C ALA A 24 -7.10 10.23 5.05
N THR A 25 -6.23 11.21 5.38
CA THR A 25 -4.78 10.93 5.50
C THR A 25 -4.48 10.04 6.71
N VAL A 26 -5.19 10.25 7.82
CA VAL A 26 -5.03 9.44 9.03
C VAL A 26 -5.57 8.04 8.78
N SER A 27 -6.78 7.90 8.21
CA SER A 27 -7.39 6.61 7.89
C SER A 27 -6.53 5.77 6.95
N LEU A 28 -5.95 6.40 5.89
CA LEU A 28 -5.01 5.72 5.00
C LEU A 28 -3.73 5.26 5.73
N ARG A 29 -3.20 6.06 6.65
CA ARG A 29 -2.03 5.63 7.45
C ARG A 29 -2.37 4.48 8.39
N THR A 30 -3.55 4.48 8.96
CA THR A 30 -4.05 3.39 9.80
C THR A 30 -4.17 2.10 8.98
N LEU A 31 -4.73 2.16 7.76
CA LEU A 31 -4.74 1.05 6.82
C LEU A 31 -3.33 0.52 6.55
N ALA A 32 -2.41 1.38 6.11
CA ALA A 32 -1.05 0.97 5.74
C ALA A 32 -0.29 0.35 6.92
N SER A 33 -0.40 0.94 8.11
CA SER A 33 0.21 0.41 9.33
C SER A 33 -0.45 -0.89 9.78
N GLY A 34 -1.77 -0.99 9.65
CA GLY A 34 -2.53 -2.18 9.98
C GLY A 34 -2.18 -3.35 9.08
N MET A 35 -2.11 -3.15 7.77
CA MET A 35 -1.64 -4.17 6.82
C MET A 35 -0.19 -4.58 7.12
N HIS A 36 0.69 -3.60 7.36
CA HIS A 36 2.09 -3.91 7.66
C HIS A 36 2.25 -4.74 8.94
N SER A 37 1.58 -4.37 10.02
CA SER A 37 1.63 -5.10 11.29
C SER A 37 0.90 -6.45 11.22
N GLY A 38 -0.17 -6.53 10.44
CA GLY A 38 -1.02 -7.71 10.32
C GLY A 38 -0.53 -8.74 9.31
N ILE A 39 0.19 -8.34 8.25
CA ILE A 39 0.64 -9.23 7.16
C ILE A 39 2.15 -9.49 7.26
N THR A 40 2.97 -8.43 7.33
CA THR A 40 4.43 -8.50 7.16
C THR A 40 5.18 -7.88 8.34
N SER A 41 4.76 -8.17 9.56
CA SER A 41 5.43 -7.64 10.75
C SER A 41 6.87 -8.15 10.84
N PRO A 42 7.87 -7.25 11.00
CA PRO A 42 9.25 -7.68 11.22
C PRO A 42 9.47 -8.34 12.60
N ALA A 43 8.53 -8.14 13.54
CA ALA A 43 8.66 -8.64 14.91
C ALA A 43 8.36 -10.14 15.06
N ARG A 44 7.75 -10.77 14.05
CA ARG A 44 7.38 -12.19 14.09
C ARG A 44 7.47 -12.83 12.70
N PRO A 45 7.63 -14.15 12.61
CA PRO A 45 7.50 -14.88 11.35
C PRO A 45 6.11 -14.64 10.74
N TRP A 46 6.06 -14.42 9.43
CA TRP A 46 4.81 -14.17 8.70
C TRP A 46 4.61 -15.14 7.53
N PHE A 47 5.62 -15.94 7.20
CA PHE A 47 5.56 -17.04 6.23
C PHE A 47 6.35 -18.24 6.72
N ARG A 48 5.99 -19.40 6.20
CA ARG A 48 6.73 -20.67 6.28
C ARG A 48 6.90 -21.24 4.88
N LEU A 49 7.97 -21.99 4.69
CA LEU A 49 8.18 -22.82 3.49
C LEU A 49 7.72 -24.23 3.81
N ALA A 50 6.90 -24.79 2.95
CA ALA A 50 6.40 -26.14 3.06
C ALA A 50 6.60 -26.89 1.75
N THR A 51 6.43 -28.20 1.77
CA THR A 51 6.38 -29.05 0.58
C THR A 51 4.93 -29.31 0.19
N LEU A 52 4.69 -29.57 -1.09
CA LEU A 52 3.38 -30.04 -1.55
C LEU A 52 3.14 -31.51 -1.21
N ASP A 53 4.21 -32.27 -0.97
CA ASP A 53 4.17 -33.69 -0.64
C ASP A 53 3.91 -33.86 0.86
N PRO A 54 2.78 -34.48 1.27
CA PRO A 54 2.44 -34.67 2.67
C PRO A 54 3.48 -35.54 3.40
N ASP A 55 4.08 -36.55 2.73
CA ASP A 55 5.04 -37.46 3.32
C ASP A 55 6.36 -36.75 3.69
N LEU A 56 6.71 -35.70 2.95
CA LEU A 56 7.92 -34.92 3.23
C LEU A 56 7.68 -33.80 4.24
N LYS A 57 6.42 -33.42 4.52
CA LYS A 57 6.07 -32.33 5.43
C LYS A 57 6.62 -32.57 6.84
N ASP A 58 6.55 -33.81 7.32
CA ASP A 58 7.00 -34.21 8.66
C ASP A 58 8.39 -34.86 8.68
N TYR A 59 9.04 -35.00 7.52
CA TYR A 59 10.38 -35.56 7.44
C TYR A 59 11.41 -34.60 8.03
N ALA A 60 12.04 -35.01 9.14
CA ALA A 60 12.90 -34.17 9.96
C ALA A 60 14.03 -33.43 9.19
N PRO A 61 14.77 -34.06 8.25
CA PRO A 61 15.81 -33.34 7.48
C PRO A 61 15.27 -32.23 6.60
N VAL A 62 14.09 -32.43 5.96
CA VAL A 62 13.44 -31.44 5.13
C VAL A 62 12.91 -30.27 5.98
N LYS A 63 12.25 -30.58 7.09
CA LYS A 63 11.73 -29.60 8.04
C LYS A 63 12.83 -28.69 8.60
N THR A 64 13.97 -29.29 9.00
CA THR A 64 15.12 -28.53 9.51
C THR A 64 15.74 -27.66 8.42
N TYR A 65 15.87 -28.17 7.20
CA TYR A 65 16.38 -27.40 6.07
C TYR A 65 15.49 -26.19 5.75
N LEU A 66 14.17 -26.39 5.64
CA LEU A 66 13.23 -25.32 5.33
C LEU A 66 13.22 -24.26 6.43
N ALA A 67 13.28 -24.66 7.72
CA ALA A 67 13.37 -23.72 8.83
C ALA A 67 14.66 -22.87 8.80
N ASP A 68 15.82 -23.46 8.43
CA ASP A 68 17.08 -22.71 8.27
C ASP A 68 16.97 -21.71 7.08
N VAL A 69 16.42 -22.15 5.95
CA VAL A 69 16.19 -21.29 4.79
C VAL A 69 15.28 -20.09 5.15
N GLU A 70 14.16 -20.35 5.83
CA GLU A 70 13.25 -19.30 6.28
C GLU A 70 13.94 -18.30 7.20
N GLN A 71 14.73 -18.76 8.14
CA GLN A 71 15.46 -17.89 9.05
C GLN A 71 16.42 -16.98 8.28
N ARG A 72 17.21 -17.54 7.36
CA ARG A 72 18.15 -16.77 6.53
C ARG A 72 17.42 -15.76 5.65
N MET A 73 16.28 -16.14 5.07
CA MET A 73 15.47 -15.20 4.28
C MET A 73 14.95 -14.05 5.14
N ARG A 74 14.47 -14.31 6.36
CA ARG A 74 14.04 -13.24 7.29
C ARG A 74 15.20 -12.33 7.68
N GLU A 75 16.41 -12.85 7.86
CA GLU A 75 17.61 -12.04 8.12
C GLU A 75 17.93 -11.13 6.92
N VAL A 76 17.84 -11.65 5.69
CA VAL A 76 18.00 -10.84 4.46
C VAL A 76 16.93 -9.75 4.39
N PHE A 77 15.67 -10.08 4.68
CA PHE A 77 14.60 -9.07 4.69
C PHE A 77 14.82 -8.00 5.78
N ALA A 78 15.26 -8.39 6.95
CA ALA A 78 15.56 -7.46 8.05
C ALA A 78 16.77 -6.57 7.74
N GLY A 79 17.78 -7.10 7.06
CA GLY A 79 18.97 -6.35 6.62
C GLY A 79 18.73 -5.46 5.38
N SER A 80 17.58 -5.60 4.71
CA SER A 80 17.22 -4.86 3.49
C SER A 80 16.17 -3.78 3.75
N ASN A 81 15.71 -3.13 2.69
CA ASN A 81 14.64 -2.14 2.77
C ASN A 81 13.22 -2.74 2.58
N ILE A 82 13.07 -4.07 2.56
CA ILE A 82 11.82 -4.75 2.19
C ILE A 82 10.65 -4.31 3.06
N TYR A 83 10.80 -4.32 4.39
CA TYR A 83 9.72 -3.93 5.31
C TYR A 83 9.27 -2.48 5.15
N THR A 84 10.23 -1.56 4.96
CA THR A 84 9.92 -0.15 4.68
C THR A 84 9.21 0.01 3.34
N ALA A 85 9.64 -0.73 2.32
CA ALA A 85 9.03 -0.72 1.00
C ALA A 85 7.60 -1.31 1.03
N PHE A 86 7.36 -2.37 1.79
CA PHE A 86 6.03 -2.93 1.99
C PHE A 86 5.07 -1.93 2.64
N HIS A 87 5.49 -1.27 3.72
CA HIS A 87 4.66 -0.25 4.37
C HIS A 87 4.27 0.88 3.40
N ILE A 88 5.22 1.34 2.58
CA ILE A 88 4.93 2.34 1.53
C ILE A 88 3.97 1.75 0.49
N GLY A 89 4.19 0.51 0.07
CA GLY A 89 3.36 -0.20 -0.91
C GLY A 89 1.91 -0.36 -0.44
N TYR A 90 1.67 -0.70 0.82
CA TYR A 90 0.32 -0.77 1.38
C TYR A 90 -0.39 0.58 1.38
N GLY A 91 0.34 1.66 1.62
CA GLY A 91 -0.20 3.02 1.46
C GLY A 91 -0.56 3.34 0.00
N ASP A 92 0.26 2.92 -0.96
CA ASP A 92 -0.01 3.10 -2.39
C ASP A 92 -1.21 2.25 -2.84
N LEU A 93 -1.33 1.00 -2.36
CA LEU A 93 -2.49 0.15 -2.60
C LEU A 93 -3.79 0.80 -2.12
N GLY A 94 -3.83 1.27 -0.89
CA GLY A 94 -5.02 1.93 -0.34
C GLY A 94 -5.38 3.24 -1.04
N LEU A 95 -4.38 3.98 -1.55
CA LEU A 95 -4.62 5.29 -2.17
C LEU A 95 -4.90 5.20 -3.68
N PHE A 96 -4.12 4.39 -4.41
CA PHE A 96 -4.12 4.34 -5.87
C PHE A 96 -4.64 3.02 -6.45
N GLY A 97 -4.89 2.01 -5.61
CA GLY A 97 -5.29 0.68 -6.03
C GLY A 97 -4.17 -0.17 -6.59
N GLN A 98 -2.96 0.36 -6.63
CA GLN A 98 -1.79 -0.30 -7.19
C GLN A 98 -0.55 0.08 -6.40
N SER A 99 0.23 -0.92 -6.00
CA SER A 99 1.62 -0.74 -5.60
C SER A 99 2.51 -1.27 -6.71
N VAL A 100 3.58 -0.57 -7.04
CA VAL A 100 4.54 -1.05 -8.05
C VAL A 100 5.95 -0.87 -7.55
N GLY A 101 6.71 -1.95 -7.59
CA GLY A 101 8.12 -1.97 -7.23
C GLY A 101 8.94 -2.86 -8.15
N LEU A 102 10.24 -2.70 -8.10
CA LEU A 102 11.22 -3.59 -8.70
C LEU A 102 12.08 -4.21 -7.61
N LEU A 103 12.07 -5.52 -7.50
CA LEU A 103 12.98 -6.26 -6.64
C LEU A 103 14.28 -6.52 -7.40
N VAL A 104 15.35 -5.89 -6.99
CA VAL A 104 16.67 -6.00 -7.61
C VAL A 104 17.69 -6.59 -6.66
N GLU A 105 18.70 -7.23 -7.21
CA GLU A 105 19.88 -7.66 -6.45
C GLU A 105 20.67 -6.43 -5.98
N ASP A 106 21.19 -6.49 -4.77
CA ASP A 106 21.99 -5.44 -4.14
C ASP A 106 23.24 -6.05 -3.52
N GLU A 107 24.41 -5.52 -3.86
CA GLU A 107 25.70 -6.05 -3.39
C GLU A 107 25.87 -5.94 -1.87
N ASN A 108 25.22 -4.97 -1.23
CA ASN A 108 25.34 -4.73 0.21
C ASN A 108 24.23 -5.39 1.02
N GLN A 109 23.02 -5.48 0.45
CA GLN A 109 21.79 -5.91 1.18
C GLN A 109 21.17 -7.17 0.58
N THR A 110 21.86 -7.84 -0.35
CA THR A 110 21.38 -9.00 -1.11
C THR A 110 20.20 -8.67 -2.01
N VAL A 111 19.15 -8.06 -1.47
CA VAL A 111 17.95 -7.64 -2.21
C VAL A 111 17.53 -6.22 -1.82
N ARG A 112 16.95 -5.51 -2.80
CA ARG A 112 16.38 -4.17 -2.60
C ARG A 112 15.08 -4.04 -3.38
N LEU A 113 13.99 -3.66 -2.71
CA LEU A 113 12.73 -3.35 -3.36
C LEU A 113 12.64 -1.84 -3.63
N GLN A 114 12.70 -1.48 -4.90
CA GLN A 114 12.58 -0.10 -5.36
C GLN A 114 11.10 0.23 -5.60
N GLN A 115 10.45 0.87 -4.63
CA GLN A 115 9.08 1.36 -4.78
C GLN A 115 9.02 2.52 -5.77
N LEU A 116 8.11 2.44 -6.75
CA LEU A 116 7.98 3.42 -7.81
C LEU A 116 6.97 4.52 -7.43
N LEU A 117 7.22 5.71 -7.95
CA LEU A 117 6.35 6.86 -7.73
C LEU A 117 5.23 6.88 -8.78
N HIS A 118 3.99 6.96 -8.34
CA HIS A 118 2.84 7.08 -9.23
C HIS A 118 2.96 8.28 -10.17
N GLY A 119 2.54 8.09 -11.44
CA GLY A 119 2.71 9.06 -12.52
C GLY A 119 4.07 9.02 -13.22
N ARG A 120 4.94 8.06 -12.86
CA ARG A 120 6.27 7.86 -13.46
C ARG A 120 6.51 6.43 -13.94
N PHE A 121 5.48 5.61 -14.00
CA PHE A 121 5.53 4.24 -14.49
C PHE A 121 4.25 3.87 -15.24
N TRP A 122 4.37 2.88 -16.10
CA TRP A 122 3.29 2.19 -16.81
C TRP A 122 3.53 0.70 -16.70
N ILE A 123 2.48 -0.07 -16.45
CA ILE A 123 2.53 -1.53 -16.35
C ILE A 123 1.57 -2.17 -17.35
N ALA A 124 1.90 -3.36 -17.79
CA ALA A 124 0.97 -4.26 -18.47
C ALA A 124 1.00 -5.62 -17.79
N ARG A 125 -0.15 -6.27 -17.78
CA ARG A 125 -0.35 -7.61 -17.24
C ARG A 125 -0.48 -8.62 -18.37
N ASP A 126 -0.05 -9.83 -18.11
CA ASP A 126 -0.26 -10.97 -19.00
C ASP A 126 -1.65 -11.59 -18.80
N GLU A 127 -1.93 -12.66 -19.53
CA GLU A 127 -3.19 -13.40 -19.47
C GLU A 127 -3.47 -14.05 -18.10
N THR A 128 -2.45 -14.20 -17.25
CA THR A 128 -2.57 -14.73 -15.89
C THR A 128 -2.86 -13.64 -14.87
N GLY A 129 -2.89 -12.37 -15.28
CA GLY A 129 -3.06 -11.21 -14.41
C GLY A 129 -1.77 -10.75 -13.73
N LEU A 130 -0.63 -11.39 -13.98
CA LEU A 130 0.66 -10.96 -13.44
C LEU A 130 1.22 -9.78 -14.24
N ALA A 131 1.79 -8.81 -13.55
CA ALA A 131 2.50 -7.71 -14.21
C ALA A 131 3.85 -8.20 -14.73
N THR A 132 3.97 -8.28 -16.04
CA THR A 132 5.18 -8.75 -16.73
C THR A 132 5.91 -7.65 -17.48
N THR A 133 5.25 -6.51 -17.70
CA THR A 133 5.82 -5.38 -18.42
C THR A 133 5.78 -4.12 -17.56
N LEU A 134 6.88 -3.41 -17.51
CA LEU A 134 7.03 -2.16 -16.80
C LEU A 134 7.85 -1.17 -17.59
N TYR A 135 7.29 0.01 -17.83
CA TYR A 135 8.04 1.19 -18.30
C TYR A 135 8.07 2.23 -17.19
N ARG A 136 9.23 2.86 -16.96
CA ARG A 136 9.36 3.94 -15.98
C ARG A 136 10.28 5.05 -16.45
N THR A 137 10.07 6.26 -15.92
CA THR A 137 10.88 7.43 -16.24
C THR A 137 11.57 8.01 -15.02
N PHE A 138 12.78 8.49 -15.24
CA PHE A 138 13.54 9.24 -14.25
C PHE A 138 14.00 10.55 -14.85
N ARG A 139 14.16 11.55 -14.01
CA ARG A 139 14.82 12.79 -14.40
C ARG A 139 16.15 12.91 -13.65
N TRP A 140 17.23 12.58 -14.34
CA TRP A 140 18.58 12.54 -13.77
C TRP A 140 19.44 13.67 -14.30
N SER A 141 20.36 14.15 -13.45
CA SER A 141 21.39 15.12 -13.85
C SER A 141 22.44 14.46 -14.74
N VAL A 142 23.11 15.27 -15.58
CA VAL A 142 24.20 14.85 -16.45
C VAL A 142 25.27 14.10 -15.67
N ALA A 143 25.68 14.63 -14.50
CA ALA A 143 26.66 13.95 -13.65
C ALA A 143 26.23 12.53 -13.26
N ARG A 144 24.95 12.35 -12.88
CA ARG A 144 24.42 11.05 -12.48
C ARG A 144 24.32 10.07 -13.64
N ILE A 145 23.96 10.54 -14.83
CA ILE A 145 23.85 9.71 -16.03
C ILE A 145 25.24 9.19 -16.43
N VAL A 146 26.22 10.08 -16.50
CA VAL A 146 27.60 9.71 -16.84
C VAL A 146 28.22 8.79 -15.78
N SER A 147 27.98 9.05 -14.51
CA SER A 147 28.47 8.19 -13.40
C SER A 147 27.85 6.78 -13.46
N ARG A 148 26.57 6.65 -13.86
CA ARG A 148 25.87 5.35 -13.86
C ARG A 148 26.14 4.51 -15.09
N PHE A 149 26.19 5.12 -16.29
CA PHE A 149 26.30 4.41 -17.56
C PHE A 149 27.68 4.50 -18.21
N GLY A 150 28.48 5.46 -17.81
CA GLY A 150 29.78 5.76 -18.41
C GLY A 150 29.69 6.82 -19.50
N TYR A 151 30.76 7.60 -19.63
CA TYR A 151 30.87 8.70 -20.60
C TYR A 151 30.69 8.23 -22.06
N ASP A 152 31.22 7.04 -22.42
CA ASP A 152 31.20 6.56 -23.79
C ASP A 152 29.80 6.21 -24.32
N LYS A 153 28.88 5.82 -23.42
CA LYS A 153 27.53 5.33 -23.76
C LYS A 153 26.46 6.41 -23.84
N VAL A 154 26.77 7.63 -23.40
CA VAL A 154 25.81 8.72 -23.42
C VAL A 154 25.84 9.48 -24.73
N SER A 155 24.73 10.15 -25.07
CA SER A 155 24.62 10.93 -26.32
C SER A 155 25.65 12.06 -26.41
N ALA A 156 25.93 12.50 -27.64
CA ALA A 156 26.80 13.64 -27.89
C ALA A 156 26.35 14.91 -27.18
N ARG A 157 25.04 15.07 -26.98
CA ARG A 157 24.45 16.18 -26.22
C ARG A 157 24.87 16.15 -24.75
N ILE A 158 24.73 15.00 -24.09
CA ILE A 158 25.12 14.81 -22.68
C ILE A 158 26.64 14.95 -22.52
N LYS A 159 27.45 14.39 -23.46
CA LYS A 159 28.90 14.56 -23.48
C LYS A 159 29.30 16.05 -23.50
N GLY A 160 28.70 16.79 -24.44
CA GLY A 160 28.99 18.22 -24.58
C GLY A 160 28.61 19.05 -23.34
N LEU A 161 27.55 18.70 -22.64
CA LEU A 161 27.19 19.35 -21.38
C LEU A 161 28.12 18.96 -20.24
N TYR A 162 28.53 17.71 -20.18
CA TYR A 162 29.48 17.21 -19.19
C TYR A 162 30.85 17.93 -19.34
N ASP A 163 31.35 18.06 -20.59
CA ASP A 163 32.58 18.74 -20.92
C ASP A 163 32.52 20.25 -20.60
N GLN A 164 31.32 20.85 -20.70
CA GLN A 164 31.07 22.23 -20.30
C GLN A 164 30.85 22.40 -18.79
N SER A 165 31.06 21.34 -17.98
CA SER A 165 30.80 21.34 -16.54
C SER A 165 29.35 21.67 -16.13
N LYS A 166 28.39 21.48 -17.03
CA LYS A 166 26.93 21.65 -16.76
C LYS A 166 26.33 20.40 -16.14
N TYR A 167 26.82 20.00 -14.99
CA TYR A 167 26.51 18.74 -14.33
C TYR A 167 25.07 18.63 -13.82
N GLU A 168 24.43 19.76 -13.51
CA GLU A 168 23.07 19.80 -12.92
C GLU A 168 21.95 19.81 -13.97
N GLU A 169 22.26 19.95 -15.25
CA GLU A 169 21.27 19.81 -16.31
C GLU A 169 20.64 18.42 -16.26
N ARG A 170 19.32 18.35 -16.47
CA ARG A 170 18.55 17.13 -16.22
C ARG A 170 17.88 16.63 -17.48
N PHE A 171 18.00 15.34 -17.70
CA PHE A 171 17.40 14.61 -18.81
C PHE A 171 16.45 13.52 -18.32
N ASP A 172 15.40 13.25 -19.08
CA ASP A 172 14.50 12.15 -18.82
C ASP A 172 15.12 10.86 -19.39
N ILE A 173 15.26 9.86 -18.54
CA ILE A 173 15.75 8.53 -18.85
C ILE A 173 14.60 7.56 -18.72
N TRP A 174 14.42 6.73 -19.72
CA TRP A 174 13.46 5.64 -19.71
C TRP A 174 14.11 4.33 -19.30
N HIS A 175 13.35 3.48 -18.67
CA HIS A 175 13.71 2.12 -18.35
C HIS A 175 12.53 1.20 -18.66
N ALA A 176 12.76 0.17 -19.49
CA ALA A 176 11.82 -0.88 -19.77
C ALA A 176 12.25 -2.18 -19.11
N VAL A 177 11.28 -2.89 -18.55
CA VAL A 177 11.41 -4.28 -18.14
C VAL A 177 10.24 -5.03 -18.78
N GLU A 178 10.56 -6.05 -19.61
CA GLU A 178 9.53 -6.84 -20.29
C GLU A 178 10.06 -8.25 -20.60
N PRO A 179 9.18 -9.24 -20.87
CA PRO A 179 9.61 -10.57 -21.30
C PRO A 179 10.40 -10.50 -22.62
N ARG A 180 11.53 -11.19 -22.68
CA ARG A 180 12.38 -11.23 -23.88
C ARG A 180 11.91 -12.36 -24.79
N LEU A 181 11.24 -12.00 -25.89
CA LEU A 181 10.71 -12.95 -26.85
C LEU A 181 11.82 -13.62 -27.68
N THR A 182 12.89 -12.88 -27.98
CA THR A 182 14.02 -13.36 -28.80
C THR A 182 15.25 -13.54 -27.92
N ARG A 183 15.43 -14.74 -27.36
CA ARG A 183 16.61 -15.09 -26.54
C ARG A 183 17.19 -16.41 -26.96
N ASP A 184 18.47 -16.59 -26.74
CA ASP A 184 19.13 -17.89 -26.82
C ASP A 184 19.23 -18.49 -25.40
N PRO A 185 18.43 -19.53 -25.05
CA PRO A 185 18.43 -20.13 -23.71
C PRO A 185 19.75 -20.80 -23.34
N SER A 186 20.62 -21.10 -24.31
CA SER A 186 21.92 -21.71 -24.07
C SER A 186 22.97 -20.71 -23.53
N ARG A 187 22.69 -19.41 -23.67
CA ARG A 187 23.59 -18.34 -23.22
C ARG A 187 23.17 -17.79 -21.87
N LEU A 188 24.14 -17.66 -20.97
CA LEU A 188 23.94 -17.14 -19.62
C LEU A 188 24.24 -15.64 -19.46
N ASP A 189 24.56 -14.96 -20.59
CA ASP A 189 24.91 -13.54 -20.58
C ASP A 189 23.66 -12.65 -20.30
N LYS A 190 23.92 -11.41 -19.85
CA LYS A 190 22.87 -10.46 -19.46
C LYS A 190 21.86 -10.16 -20.57
N LYS A 191 22.26 -10.31 -21.85
CA LYS A 191 21.43 -10.06 -23.02
C LYS A 191 20.49 -11.21 -23.39
N ASN A 192 20.70 -12.41 -22.83
CA ASN A 192 19.88 -13.58 -23.09
C ASN A 192 19.02 -14.01 -21.90
N LYS A 193 18.94 -13.16 -20.85
CA LYS A 193 18.06 -13.39 -19.71
C LYS A 193 16.57 -13.29 -20.09
N PRO A 194 15.66 -14.03 -19.41
CA PRO A 194 14.23 -14.09 -19.71
C PRO A 194 13.51 -12.74 -19.72
N PHE A 195 13.87 -11.84 -18.82
CA PHE A 195 13.32 -10.48 -18.78
C PHE A 195 14.40 -9.51 -19.22
N LEU A 196 14.11 -8.68 -20.23
CA LEU A 196 15.01 -7.61 -20.63
C LEU A 196 14.95 -6.44 -19.65
N SER A 197 16.03 -5.67 -19.58
CA SER A 197 16.16 -4.45 -18.82
C SER A 197 16.95 -3.44 -19.62
N ASN A 198 16.24 -2.53 -20.27
CA ASN A 198 16.83 -1.56 -21.18
C ASN A 198 16.67 -0.14 -20.66
N TYR A 199 17.78 0.62 -20.66
CA TYR A 199 17.77 2.04 -20.35
C TYR A 199 18.13 2.85 -21.60
N TRP A 200 17.36 3.92 -21.87
CA TRP A 200 17.65 4.84 -22.97
C TRP A 200 17.33 6.30 -22.61
N GLU A 201 17.95 7.21 -23.33
CA GLU A 201 17.66 8.64 -23.22
C GLU A 201 16.35 8.98 -23.91
N ALA A 202 15.56 9.89 -23.34
CA ALA A 202 14.39 10.42 -24.03
C ALA A 202 14.83 11.32 -25.19
N SER A 203 14.32 11.05 -26.40
CA SER A 203 14.54 11.91 -27.57
C SER A 203 13.50 13.00 -27.66
N GLU A 204 13.93 14.24 -27.91
CA GLU A 204 13.04 15.35 -28.17
C GLU A 204 12.36 15.25 -29.56
N THR A 205 12.98 14.52 -30.49
CA THR A 205 12.55 14.45 -31.92
C THR A 205 11.47 13.41 -32.18
N ALA A 206 11.29 12.41 -31.32
CA ALA A 206 10.35 11.29 -31.53
C ALA A 206 9.36 11.13 -30.38
N GLY A 207 8.81 12.23 -29.88
CA GLY A 207 7.84 12.16 -28.77
C GLY A 207 8.39 11.58 -27.48
N GLY A 208 9.72 11.61 -27.30
CA GLY A 208 10.41 11.15 -26.10
C GLY A 208 10.72 9.66 -26.04
N MET A 209 10.37 8.86 -27.07
CA MET A 209 10.50 7.39 -27.02
C MET A 209 11.73 6.82 -27.74
N ALA A 210 12.37 7.54 -28.64
CA ALA A 210 13.52 7.06 -29.40
C ALA A 210 14.76 7.88 -29.08
N GLY A 211 15.57 7.38 -28.17
CA GLY A 211 16.87 7.95 -27.81
C GLY A 211 17.98 6.91 -27.87
N GLU A 212 19.20 7.31 -27.52
CA GLU A 212 20.32 6.36 -27.46
C GLU A 212 20.14 5.34 -26.32
N LEU A 213 20.44 4.07 -26.68
CA LEU A 213 20.44 2.97 -25.71
C LEU A 213 21.66 3.12 -24.77
N LEU A 214 21.40 3.34 -23.49
CA LEU A 214 22.43 3.51 -22.46
C LEU A 214 22.92 2.18 -21.89
N GLU A 215 22.01 1.25 -21.66
CA GLU A 215 22.31 -0.07 -21.09
C GLU A 215 21.28 -1.10 -21.56
N GLU A 216 21.78 -2.27 -22.00
CA GLU A 216 20.98 -3.46 -22.24
C GLU A 216 21.42 -4.54 -21.25
N SER A 217 20.46 -5.01 -20.46
CA SER A 217 20.66 -6.01 -19.41
C SER A 217 19.43 -6.93 -19.32
N GLY A 218 19.32 -7.74 -18.29
CA GLY A 218 18.16 -8.58 -18.05
C GLY A 218 18.13 -9.17 -16.65
N PHE A 219 16.98 -9.78 -16.33
CA PHE A 219 16.72 -10.50 -15.08
C PHE A 219 16.39 -11.96 -15.37
N ASP A 220 16.79 -12.85 -14.46
CA ASP A 220 16.52 -14.29 -14.57
C ASP A 220 15.07 -14.61 -14.27
N GLU A 221 14.46 -13.91 -13.31
CA GLU A 221 13.05 -14.00 -12.96
C GLU A 221 12.37 -12.64 -13.13
N ASN A 222 11.03 -12.62 -13.13
CA ASN A 222 10.25 -11.37 -13.13
C ASN A 222 10.61 -10.50 -11.93
N PRO A 223 11.20 -9.31 -12.12
CA PRO A 223 11.56 -8.43 -11.01
C PRO A 223 10.40 -7.51 -10.59
N ILE A 224 9.27 -7.52 -11.32
CA ILE A 224 8.15 -6.59 -11.15
C ILE A 224 7.26 -7.11 -10.02
N ILE A 225 7.10 -6.30 -8.98
CA ILE A 225 6.19 -6.56 -7.88
C ILE A 225 5.07 -5.54 -7.98
N ALA A 226 3.88 -5.98 -8.42
CA ALA A 226 2.79 -5.05 -8.73
C ALA A 226 1.41 -5.59 -8.33
N PRO A 227 1.15 -5.82 -7.02
CA PRO A 227 -0.15 -6.24 -6.54
C PRO A 227 -1.19 -5.15 -6.83
N PRO A 228 -2.40 -5.51 -7.29
CA PRO A 228 -3.55 -4.63 -7.29
C PRO A 228 -4.29 -4.71 -5.94
N TRP A 229 -5.07 -3.70 -5.62
CA TRP A 229 -6.06 -3.80 -4.54
C TRP A 229 -7.24 -4.68 -4.99
N GLU A 230 -7.85 -4.31 -6.10
CA GLU A 230 -8.94 -5.01 -6.76
C GLU A 230 -8.82 -4.78 -8.25
N LEU A 231 -8.92 -5.84 -9.07
CA LEU A 231 -8.92 -5.73 -10.52
C LEU A 231 -10.32 -5.92 -11.06
N ALA A 232 -10.72 -5.10 -12.01
CA ALA A 232 -11.97 -5.22 -12.73
C ALA A 232 -11.68 -5.65 -14.18
N GLY A 233 -12.02 -6.89 -14.53
CA GLY A 233 -11.83 -7.41 -15.90
C GLY A 233 -10.37 -7.40 -16.33
N ASP A 234 -10.11 -6.88 -17.53
CA ASP A 234 -8.78 -6.83 -18.18
C ASP A 234 -7.97 -5.58 -17.81
N ASP A 235 -8.36 -4.84 -16.75
CA ASP A 235 -7.66 -3.65 -16.36
C ASP A 235 -6.23 -3.94 -15.87
N HIS A 236 -5.30 -3.07 -16.25
CA HIS A 236 -3.91 -3.18 -15.80
C HIS A 236 -3.70 -2.57 -14.41
N TYR A 237 -4.59 -1.67 -13.98
CA TYR A 237 -4.50 -0.95 -12.72
C TYR A 237 -5.70 -1.27 -11.83
N GLY A 238 -5.43 -1.42 -10.54
CA GLY A 238 -6.45 -1.76 -9.56
C GLY A 238 -7.32 -0.56 -9.14
N LEU A 239 -8.54 -0.84 -8.71
CA LEU A 239 -9.44 0.09 -8.03
C LEU A 239 -9.06 0.17 -6.54
N SER A 240 -9.14 1.36 -5.93
CA SER A 240 -8.74 1.56 -4.53
C SER A 240 -9.84 2.10 -3.64
N PRO A 241 -9.76 1.86 -2.32
CA PRO A 241 -10.56 2.57 -1.34
C PRO A 241 -10.46 4.09 -1.47
N GLY A 242 -9.25 4.59 -1.78
CA GLY A 242 -9.01 6.01 -1.97
C GLY A 242 -9.73 6.62 -3.17
N GLN A 243 -9.92 5.85 -4.25
CA GLN A 243 -10.70 6.27 -5.42
C GLN A 243 -12.19 6.28 -5.08
N VAL A 244 -12.69 5.24 -4.39
CA VAL A 244 -14.07 5.16 -3.93
C VAL A 244 -14.41 6.30 -2.97
N ALA A 245 -13.55 6.55 -1.98
CA ALA A 245 -13.73 7.59 -0.98
C ALA A 245 -13.54 9.03 -1.52
N LEU A 246 -13.08 9.22 -2.77
CA LEU A 246 -12.66 10.53 -3.28
C LEU A 246 -13.80 11.58 -3.24
N GLY A 247 -15.03 11.16 -3.48
CA GLY A 247 -16.21 12.02 -3.40
C GLY A 247 -16.42 12.57 -1.99
N ASP A 248 -16.42 11.67 -1.01
CA ASP A 248 -16.61 12.01 0.41
C ASP A 248 -15.45 12.84 0.97
N VAL A 249 -14.22 12.54 0.57
CA VAL A 249 -13.04 13.33 0.95
C VAL A 249 -13.15 14.76 0.41
N LYS A 250 -13.57 14.96 -0.84
CA LYS A 250 -13.79 16.30 -1.40
C LYS A 250 -14.94 17.01 -0.69
N GLY A 251 -16.04 16.31 -0.43
CA GLY A 251 -17.18 16.82 0.34
C GLY A 251 -16.77 17.26 1.75
N LEU A 252 -15.99 16.45 2.45
CA LEU A 252 -15.47 16.75 3.79
C LEU A 252 -14.59 18.02 3.80
N GLN A 253 -13.70 18.19 2.81
CA GLN A 253 -12.91 19.41 2.69
C GLN A 253 -13.80 20.65 2.51
N LEU A 254 -14.83 20.55 1.67
CA LEU A 254 -15.78 21.64 1.44
C LEU A 254 -16.60 21.95 2.69
N MET A 255 -17.15 20.94 3.35
CA MET A 255 -17.93 21.11 4.60
C MET A 255 -17.07 21.75 5.71
N THR A 256 -15.83 21.30 5.87
CA THR A 256 -14.88 21.89 6.84
C THR A 256 -14.60 23.34 6.51
N LYS A 257 -14.38 23.68 5.24
CA LYS A 257 -14.20 25.07 4.80
C LYS A 257 -15.43 25.92 5.12
N ARG A 258 -16.61 25.43 4.80
CA ARG A 258 -17.87 26.15 5.04
C ARG A 258 -18.13 26.33 6.55
N LYS A 259 -17.79 25.32 7.36
CA LYS A 259 -17.87 25.44 8.83
C LYS A 259 -16.98 26.60 9.34
N TRP A 260 -15.75 26.69 8.86
CA TRP A 260 -14.84 27.76 9.27
C TRP A 260 -15.32 29.14 8.79
N GLU A 261 -15.79 29.25 7.53
CA GLU A 261 -16.38 30.46 6.99
C GLU A 261 -17.62 30.92 7.79
N ALA A 262 -18.45 29.96 8.23
CA ALA A 262 -19.62 30.24 9.06
C ALA A 262 -19.25 30.74 10.45
N ILE A 263 -18.25 30.10 11.07
CA ILE A 263 -17.71 30.54 12.38
C ILE A 263 -17.10 31.93 12.25
N ASP A 264 -16.31 32.20 11.19
CA ASP A 264 -15.70 33.52 10.99
C ASP A 264 -16.77 34.61 10.85
N LYS A 265 -17.82 34.35 10.06
CA LYS A 265 -18.96 35.30 9.93
C LYS A 265 -19.75 35.48 11.25
N LYS A 266 -19.81 34.46 12.09
CA LYS A 266 -20.45 34.56 13.40
C LYS A 266 -19.59 35.34 14.40
N VAL A 267 -18.27 35.17 14.37
CA VAL A 267 -17.31 35.86 15.25
C VAL A 267 -17.04 37.30 14.76
N ARG A 268 -16.97 37.46 13.44
CA ARG A 268 -16.72 38.78 12.78
C ARG A 268 -17.76 39.04 11.71
N PRO A 269 -19.01 39.33 12.11
CA PRO A 269 -20.04 39.62 11.13
C PRO A 269 -19.71 40.92 10.36
N PRO A 270 -20.09 41.01 9.07
CA PRO A 270 -20.06 42.30 8.37
C PRO A 270 -20.97 43.29 9.12
N MET A 271 -20.46 44.48 9.37
CA MET A 271 -21.13 45.49 10.17
C MET A 271 -21.72 46.57 9.25
N THR A 272 -22.88 47.08 9.63
CA THR A 272 -23.47 48.30 9.08
C THR A 272 -23.48 49.39 10.13
N GLY A 273 -23.24 50.62 9.70
CA GLY A 273 -23.29 51.78 10.57
C GLY A 273 -23.81 53.01 9.83
N PRO A 274 -24.21 54.05 10.56
CA PRO A 274 -24.71 55.28 9.96
C PRO A 274 -23.62 55.98 9.12
N THR A 275 -24.05 56.67 8.07
CA THR A 275 -23.14 57.36 7.12
C THR A 275 -22.33 58.47 7.81
N SER A 276 -22.82 59.02 8.91
CA SER A 276 -22.12 60.02 9.71
C SER A 276 -20.82 59.52 10.34
N MET A 277 -20.66 58.18 10.50
CA MET A 277 -19.47 57.56 11.06
C MET A 277 -18.38 57.25 10.01
N ARG A 278 -18.61 57.56 8.75
CA ARG A 278 -17.65 57.25 7.67
C ARG A 278 -16.27 57.87 7.92
N ASN A 279 -16.23 59.04 8.55
CA ASN A 279 -15.00 59.80 8.83
C ASN A 279 -14.48 59.63 10.27
N ASN A 280 -15.24 58.96 11.16
CA ASN A 280 -14.83 58.70 12.54
C ASN A 280 -14.66 57.17 12.74
N PRO A 281 -13.43 56.64 12.70
CA PRO A 281 -13.22 55.22 12.83
C PRO A 281 -13.65 54.77 14.24
N ALA A 282 -14.56 53.80 14.29
CA ALA A 282 -14.96 53.14 15.52
C ALA A 282 -13.90 52.15 16.00
N SER A 283 -13.63 52.09 17.26
CA SER A 283 -12.79 51.07 17.82
C SER A 283 -13.57 49.75 17.93
N LEU A 284 -13.01 48.68 17.38
CA LEU A 284 -13.54 47.31 17.48
C LEU A 284 -12.86 46.50 18.59
N LEU A 285 -12.08 47.12 19.44
CA LEU A 285 -11.41 46.46 20.57
C LEU A 285 -12.42 46.04 21.65
N PRO A 286 -12.28 44.88 22.31
CA PRO A 286 -13.13 44.48 23.40
C PRO A 286 -13.16 45.52 24.51
N GLY A 287 -14.36 45.93 24.93
CA GLY A 287 -14.56 46.93 26.02
C GLY A 287 -14.38 48.38 25.59
N SER A 288 -14.09 48.69 24.33
CA SER A 288 -14.05 50.10 23.84
C SER A 288 -15.44 50.67 23.66
N VAL A 289 -15.59 51.95 24.00
CA VAL A 289 -16.83 52.71 23.86
C VAL A 289 -16.64 53.69 22.70
N THR A 290 -17.45 53.56 21.65
CA THR A 290 -17.51 54.50 20.55
C THR A 290 -18.79 55.33 20.68
N TYR A 291 -18.66 56.62 20.84
CA TYR A 291 -19.81 57.53 20.90
C TYR A 291 -20.28 57.90 19.48
N VAL A 292 -21.58 57.65 19.22
CA VAL A 292 -22.18 57.82 17.92
C VAL A 292 -23.35 58.79 18.06
N ASP A 293 -23.37 59.80 17.23
CA ASP A 293 -24.53 60.70 17.09
C ASP A 293 -25.48 60.09 16.06
N ASP A 294 -26.35 59.18 16.49
CA ASP A 294 -27.29 58.43 15.65
C ASP A 294 -28.72 58.74 16.08
N PRO A 295 -29.45 59.57 15.29
CA PRO A 295 -30.83 60.01 15.60
C PRO A 295 -31.80 58.80 15.61
N ASN A 296 -31.45 57.68 14.97
CA ASN A 296 -32.28 56.46 14.95
C ASN A 296 -31.90 55.41 16.00
N ARG A 297 -30.95 55.69 16.89
CA ARG A 297 -30.43 54.78 17.94
C ARG A 297 -29.94 53.42 17.42
N MET A 298 -29.50 53.37 16.17
CA MET A 298 -29.17 52.09 15.52
C MET A 298 -27.68 51.77 15.50
N GLY A 299 -26.80 52.62 15.97
CA GLY A 299 -25.37 52.37 16.11
C GLY A 299 -24.73 51.42 15.10
N PHE A 300 -23.65 50.77 15.48
CA PHE A 300 -23.09 49.62 14.75
C PHE A 300 -23.89 48.36 15.03
N ARG A 301 -24.35 47.74 13.97
CA ARG A 301 -25.03 46.43 14.07
C ARG A 301 -24.53 45.49 12.98
N PRO A 302 -24.60 44.17 13.19
CA PRO A 302 -24.35 43.21 12.14
C PRO A 302 -25.26 43.47 10.93
N ALA A 303 -24.71 43.49 9.73
CA ALA A 303 -25.48 43.64 8.48
C ALA A 303 -26.41 42.43 8.26
N MET A 304 -26.06 41.30 8.83
CA MET A 304 -26.83 40.06 8.82
C MET A 304 -26.74 39.42 10.19
N GLU A 305 -27.87 39.15 10.84
CA GLU A 305 -27.93 38.26 11.96
C GLU A 305 -27.94 36.82 11.44
N VAL A 306 -26.77 36.17 11.50
CA VAL A 306 -26.64 34.76 11.09
C VAL A 306 -26.85 33.88 12.31
N ASN A 307 -28.08 33.48 12.52
CA ASN A 307 -28.40 32.49 13.56
C ASN A 307 -28.19 31.06 13.00
N LEU A 308 -26.92 30.71 12.78
CA LEU A 308 -26.54 29.39 12.26
C LEU A 308 -26.46 28.39 13.41
N ASP A 309 -27.34 27.40 13.39
CA ASP A 309 -27.15 26.14 14.10
C ASP A 309 -26.15 25.27 13.31
N LEU A 310 -24.97 25.08 13.88
CA LEU A 310 -23.91 24.26 13.27
C LEU A 310 -23.99 22.79 13.69
N SER A 311 -25.00 22.40 14.47
CA SER A 311 -25.13 21.02 15.00
C SER A 311 -25.29 20.01 13.87
N HIS A 312 -26.20 20.27 12.89
CA HIS A 312 -26.42 19.42 11.73
C HIS A 312 -25.16 19.31 10.86
N LEU A 313 -24.49 20.44 10.57
CA LEU A 313 -23.27 20.41 9.79
C LEU A 313 -22.13 19.65 10.50
N THR A 314 -22.10 19.70 11.82
CA THR A 314 -21.10 18.94 12.59
C THR A 314 -21.43 17.46 12.62
N ALA A 315 -22.73 17.10 12.66
CA ALA A 315 -23.16 15.71 12.54
C ALA A 315 -22.85 15.13 11.15
N ASP A 316 -23.10 15.89 10.08
CA ASP A 316 -22.77 15.49 8.70
C ASP A 316 -21.25 15.29 8.51
N ILE A 317 -20.43 16.19 9.07
CA ILE A 317 -18.98 16.06 9.06
C ILE A 317 -18.54 14.76 9.73
N ARG A 318 -19.08 14.45 10.92
CA ARG A 318 -18.77 13.19 11.63
C ARG A 318 -19.21 11.97 10.86
N GLY A 319 -20.45 11.98 10.32
CA GLY A 319 -20.94 10.88 9.49
C GLY A 319 -20.05 10.61 8.26
N THR A 320 -19.55 11.68 7.63
CA THR A 320 -18.60 11.55 6.50
C THR A 320 -17.23 11.05 6.96
N GLU A 321 -16.74 11.50 8.11
CA GLU A 321 -15.50 10.99 8.70
C GLU A 321 -15.58 9.50 9.03
N ASP A 322 -16.71 9.03 9.56
CA ASP A 322 -16.95 7.61 9.84
C ASP A 322 -17.08 6.79 8.55
N ALA A 323 -17.69 7.33 7.50
CA ALA A 323 -17.74 6.68 6.19
C ALA A 323 -16.31 6.52 5.59
N ILE A 324 -15.47 7.55 5.69
CA ILE A 324 -14.08 7.50 5.24
C ILE A 324 -13.28 6.43 6.01
N ASP A 325 -13.47 6.30 7.34
CA ASP A 325 -12.83 5.24 8.12
C ASP A 325 -13.23 3.84 7.65
N ARG A 326 -14.50 3.64 7.30
CA ARG A 326 -14.98 2.36 6.76
C ARG A 326 -14.36 2.03 5.40
N PHE A 327 -14.27 2.99 4.48
CA PHE A 327 -13.64 2.77 3.18
C PHE A 327 -12.17 2.35 3.30
N PHE A 328 -11.44 2.92 4.25
CA PHE A 328 -10.03 2.58 4.50
C PHE A 328 -9.85 1.44 5.52
N PHE A 329 -10.90 0.75 5.95
CA PHE A 329 -10.83 -0.30 6.97
C PHE A 329 -10.12 0.14 8.27
N ALA A 330 -10.04 1.45 8.51
CA ALA A 330 -9.35 1.99 9.66
C ALA A 330 -9.96 1.52 10.98
N ASP A 331 -11.26 1.38 11.04
CA ASP A 331 -12.00 0.84 12.18
C ASP A 331 -11.69 -0.64 12.46
N LEU A 332 -11.47 -1.48 11.43
CA LEU A 332 -11.02 -2.86 11.58
C LEU A 332 -9.65 -2.93 12.27
N PHE A 333 -8.68 -2.18 11.73
CA PHE A 333 -7.31 -2.21 12.28
C PHE A 333 -7.23 -1.59 13.67
N LEU A 334 -8.03 -0.58 13.99
CA LEU A 334 -8.13 -0.02 15.34
C LEU A 334 -8.77 -1.01 16.31
N MET A 335 -9.79 -1.76 15.89
CA MET A 335 -10.37 -2.83 16.73
C MET A 335 -9.36 -3.96 16.99
N LEU A 336 -8.54 -4.34 16.00
CA LEU A 336 -7.49 -5.35 16.18
C LEU A 336 -6.40 -4.88 17.14
N ALA A 337 -6.07 -3.57 17.14
CA ALA A 337 -5.06 -2.99 18.02
C ALA A 337 -5.54 -2.83 19.48
N ASN A 338 -6.85 -2.60 19.72
CA ASN A 338 -7.40 -2.26 21.04
C ASN A 338 -8.00 -3.47 21.78
N MET A 339 -7.59 -4.70 21.47
CA MET A 339 -8.15 -5.92 22.09
C MET A 339 -7.79 -6.12 23.56
N ASP A 340 -6.77 -5.45 24.08
CA ASP A 340 -6.37 -5.53 25.47
C ASP A 340 -7.33 -4.69 26.34
N GLY A 341 -8.30 -5.35 26.99
CA GLY A 341 -9.14 -4.70 28.03
C GLY A 341 -10.65 -4.64 27.79
N ILE A 342 -11.20 -5.36 26.80
CA ILE A 342 -12.65 -5.36 26.53
C ILE A 342 -13.37 -6.35 27.46
N GLN A 343 -14.47 -5.90 28.11
CA GLN A 343 -15.30 -6.73 29.00
C GLN A 343 -16.03 -7.86 28.22
N PRO A 344 -16.23 -9.05 28.84
CA PRO A 344 -16.75 -10.26 28.18
C PRO A 344 -18.14 -10.15 27.53
N ARG A 345 -18.97 -9.20 27.90
CA ARG A 345 -20.36 -9.09 27.42
C ARG A 345 -20.50 -8.65 25.95
N ASN A 346 -19.49 -7.98 25.40
CA ASN A 346 -19.51 -7.47 24.03
C ASN A 346 -18.56 -8.23 23.08
N THR A 347 -17.92 -9.31 23.57
CA THR A 347 -16.92 -10.03 22.79
C THR A 347 -17.52 -10.73 21.55
N MET A 348 -18.74 -11.25 21.67
CA MET A 348 -19.40 -11.96 20.58
C MET A 348 -19.80 -11.03 19.43
N GLU A 349 -20.42 -9.89 19.72
CA GLU A 349 -20.76 -8.89 18.70
C GLU A 349 -19.53 -8.27 18.03
N ILE A 350 -18.46 -8.05 18.81
CA ILE A 350 -17.18 -7.56 18.29
C ILE A 350 -16.50 -8.62 17.43
N ALA A 351 -16.59 -9.91 17.81
CA ALA A 351 -16.08 -11.03 17.03
C ALA A 351 -16.80 -11.16 15.68
N GLU A 352 -18.14 -11.12 15.68
CA GLU A 352 -18.93 -11.19 14.44
C GLU A 352 -18.64 -10.02 13.49
N ARG A 353 -18.55 -8.80 13.99
CA ARG A 353 -18.20 -7.62 13.18
C ARG A 353 -16.78 -7.68 12.61
N LYS A 354 -15.85 -8.31 13.32
CA LYS A 354 -14.48 -8.56 12.82
C LYS A 354 -14.48 -9.59 11.71
N GLU A 355 -15.22 -10.68 11.92
CA GLU A 355 -15.36 -11.76 10.95
C GLU A 355 -15.87 -11.22 9.61
N GLU A 356 -16.95 -10.42 9.62
CA GLU A 356 -17.52 -9.81 8.43
C GLU A 356 -16.49 -8.92 7.69
N LYS A 357 -15.73 -8.07 8.41
CA LYS A 357 -14.75 -7.17 7.80
C LYS A 357 -13.51 -7.88 7.31
N LEU A 358 -13.08 -8.95 7.99
CA LEU A 358 -11.98 -9.79 7.53
C LEU A 358 -12.35 -10.53 6.24
N LEU A 359 -13.59 -10.97 6.11
CA LEU A 359 -14.11 -11.57 4.88
C LEU A 359 -14.08 -10.57 3.72
N GLN A 360 -14.45 -9.30 3.97
CA GLN A 360 -14.39 -8.25 2.95
C GLN A 360 -12.95 -7.95 2.51
N LEU A 361 -11.96 -8.07 3.40
CA LEU A 361 -10.55 -7.86 3.08
C LEU A 361 -9.90 -9.09 2.43
N GLY A 362 -10.55 -10.27 2.48
CA GLY A 362 -10.01 -11.54 1.99
C GLY A 362 -9.45 -11.46 0.57
N PRO A 363 -10.22 -11.04 -0.45
CA PRO A 363 -9.75 -10.95 -1.83
C PRO A 363 -8.53 -10.03 -2.00
N VAL A 364 -8.48 -8.93 -1.23
CA VAL A 364 -7.35 -8.00 -1.24
C VAL A 364 -6.09 -8.68 -0.68
N LEU A 365 -6.24 -9.47 0.39
CA LEU A 365 -5.13 -10.22 0.96
C LEU A 365 -4.60 -11.26 -0.01
N GLU A 366 -5.46 -11.97 -0.75
CA GLU A 366 -5.05 -12.90 -1.80
C GLU A 366 -4.25 -12.21 -2.90
N ASN A 367 -4.69 -11.03 -3.36
CA ASN A 367 -3.95 -10.22 -4.32
C ASN A 367 -2.57 -9.77 -3.79
N VAL A 368 -2.48 -9.46 -2.49
CA VAL A 368 -1.20 -9.12 -1.86
C VAL A 368 -0.32 -10.35 -1.73
N TYR A 369 -0.87 -11.51 -1.36
CA TYR A 369 -0.11 -12.75 -1.26
C TYR A 369 0.46 -13.15 -2.61
N GLY A 370 -0.37 -13.34 -3.63
CA GLY A 370 0.07 -13.77 -4.95
C GLY A 370 0.83 -12.71 -5.75
N GLY A 371 0.45 -11.42 -5.62
CA GLY A 371 1.05 -10.34 -6.42
C GLY A 371 2.25 -9.64 -5.79
N GLN A 372 2.49 -9.80 -4.49
CA GLN A 372 3.59 -9.14 -3.79
C GLN A 372 4.46 -10.10 -3.00
N LEU A 373 3.87 -10.87 -2.08
CA LEU A 373 4.68 -11.63 -1.11
C LEU A 373 5.31 -12.86 -1.75
N GLU A 374 4.55 -13.64 -2.50
CA GLU A 374 5.03 -14.82 -3.20
C GLU A 374 6.16 -14.47 -4.20
N PRO A 375 6.00 -13.50 -5.12
CA PRO A 375 7.09 -13.11 -6.01
C PRO A 375 8.33 -12.57 -5.29
N VAL A 376 8.16 -11.90 -4.13
CA VAL A 376 9.30 -11.41 -3.33
C VAL A 376 10.03 -12.58 -2.68
N ILE A 377 9.32 -13.55 -2.13
CA ILE A 377 9.91 -14.74 -1.50
C ILE A 377 10.63 -15.59 -2.57
N ASP A 378 9.97 -15.93 -3.66
CA ASP A 378 10.51 -16.77 -4.73
C ASP A 378 11.77 -16.15 -5.34
N ARG A 379 11.69 -14.87 -5.69
CA ARG A 379 12.85 -14.18 -6.28
C ARG A 379 13.99 -14.02 -5.28
N THR A 380 13.71 -13.74 -4.01
CA THR A 380 14.76 -13.68 -2.98
C THR A 380 15.41 -15.03 -2.78
N TYR A 381 14.63 -16.09 -2.75
CA TYR A 381 15.14 -17.47 -2.68
C TYR A 381 16.06 -17.81 -3.85
N ALA A 382 15.65 -17.48 -5.09
CA ALA A 382 16.46 -17.68 -6.29
C ALA A 382 17.77 -16.88 -6.26
N ILE A 383 17.72 -15.61 -5.80
CA ILE A 383 18.91 -14.76 -5.62
C ILE A 383 19.87 -15.38 -4.58
N MET A 384 19.34 -15.84 -3.46
CA MET A 384 20.15 -16.45 -2.39
C MET A 384 20.82 -17.77 -2.84
N ILE A 385 20.13 -18.59 -3.66
CA ILE A 385 20.72 -19.79 -4.27
C ILE A 385 21.88 -19.42 -5.18
N ARG A 386 21.68 -18.46 -6.11
CA ARG A 386 22.72 -18.02 -7.05
C ARG A 386 23.98 -17.48 -6.34
N ASN A 387 23.78 -16.84 -5.20
CA ASN A 387 24.85 -16.27 -4.39
C ASN A 387 25.43 -17.25 -3.36
N ASN A 388 25.05 -18.55 -3.41
CA ASN A 388 25.48 -19.61 -2.47
C ASN A 388 25.25 -19.24 -0.99
N MET A 389 24.17 -18.54 -0.68
CA MET A 389 23.83 -18.13 0.69
C MET A 389 23.04 -19.20 1.45
N LEU A 390 22.48 -20.19 0.72
CA LEU A 390 21.67 -21.26 1.27
C LEU A 390 22.48 -22.57 1.37
N PRO A 391 22.22 -23.42 2.37
CA PRO A 391 22.81 -24.75 2.43
C PRO A 391 22.30 -25.62 1.27
N PRO A 392 23.01 -26.69 0.90
CA PRO A 392 22.55 -27.61 -0.14
C PRO A 392 21.25 -28.30 0.32
N PRO A 393 20.24 -28.39 -0.57
CA PRO A 393 18.97 -29.04 -0.23
C PRO A 393 19.17 -30.55 0.00
N PRO A 394 18.39 -31.15 0.90
CA PRO A 394 18.35 -32.62 1.06
C PRO A 394 18.01 -33.31 -0.27
N PRO A 395 18.54 -34.55 -0.51
CA PRO A 395 18.27 -35.24 -1.77
C PRO A 395 16.79 -35.45 -2.06
N ASP A 396 15.99 -35.66 -1.01
CA ASP A 396 14.54 -35.91 -1.10
C ASP A 396 13.75 -34.66 -1.55
N LEU A 397 14.31 -33.48 -1.34
CA LEU A 397 13.70 -32.21 -1.75
C LEU A 397 14.08 -31.81 -3.19
N HIS A 398 14.99 -32.55 -3.85
CA HIS A 398 15.43 -32.23 -5.21
C HIS A 398 14.26 -32.23 -6.20
N ARG A 399 14.04 -31.07 -6.86
CA ARG A 399 12.99 -30.83 -7.86
C ARG A 399 11.55 -30.84 -7.32
N GLN A 400 11.35 -30.85 -6.00
CA GLN A 400 10.02 -30.65 -5.43
C GLN A 400 9.69 -29.15 -5.41
N PRO A 401 8.49 -28.75 -5.84
CA PRO A 401 8.03 -27.38 -5.71
C PRO A 401 7.81 -27.05 -4.23
N LEU A 402 8.26 -25.88 -3.81
CA LEU A 402 8.00 -25.36 -2.48
C LEU A 402 6.65 -24.65 -2.44
N LYS A 403 5.96 -24.77 -1.33
CA LYS A 403 4.72 -24.04 -1.02
C LYS A 403 5.02 -23.00 0.03
N ILE A 404 4.45 -21.80 -0.13
CA ILE A 404 4.52 -20.77 0.88
C ILE A 404 3.24 -20.83 1.72
N GLU A 405 3.39 -20.96 3.03
CA GLU A 405 2.28 -20.87 3.98
C GLU A 405 2.35 -19.57 4.76
N TYR A 406 1.28 -18.79 4.71
CA TYR A 406 1.20 -17.54 5.45
C TYR A 406 0.70 -17.78 6.87
N ILE A 407 1.51 -17.32 7.85
CA ILE A 407 1.26 -17.45 9.29
C ILE A 407 1.12 -16.09 9.98
N SER A 408 0.86 -15.07 9.20
CA SER A 408 0.62 -13.70 9.70
C SER A 408 -0.65 -13.62 10.55
N ILE A 409 -0.78 -12.55 11.37
CA ILE A 409 -1.98 -12.35 12.21
C ILE A 409 -3.25 -12.33 11.39
N LEU A 410 -3.25 -11.65 10.23
CA LEU A 410 -4.42 -11.59 9.36
C LEU A 410 -4.72 -12.94 8.72
N ALA A 411 -3.70 -13.71 8.32
CA ALA A 411 -3.89 -15.06 7.81
C ALA A 411 -4.47 -15.99 8.89
N GLN A 412 -3.95 -15.92 10.12
CA GLN A 412 -4.50 -16.67 11.26
C GLN A 412 -5.92 -16.23 11.60
N ALA A 413 -6.20 -14.93 11.56
CA ALA A 413 -7.56 -14.41 11.80
C ALA A 413 -8.56 -14.90 10.73
N GLN A 414 -8.16 -15.00 9.46
CA GLN A 414 -8.99 -15.59 8.40
C GLN A 414 -9.23 -17.09 8.64
N LYS A 415 -8.22 -17.83 9.02
CA LYS A 415 -8.36 -19.26 9.37
C LYS A 415 -9.27 -19.47 10.60
N ALA A 416 -9.16 -18.60 11.61
CA ALA A 416 -9.99 -18.65 12.82
C ALA A 416 -11.49 -18.44 12.54
N VAL A 417 -11.85 -17.75 11.45
CA VAL A 417 -13.25 -17.65 10.98
C VAL A 417 -13.79 -19.04 10.60
N ALA A 418 -12.95 -19.87 9.97
CA ALA A 418 -13.33 -21.25 9.61
C ALA A 418 -13.46 -22.15 10.84
N THR A 419 -12.61 -22.00 11.89
CA THR A 419 -12.73 -22.78 13.14
C THR A 419 -14.02 -22.50 13.88
N GLY A 420 -14.50 -21.26 13.90
CA GLY A 420 -15.80 -20.92 14.50
C GLY A 420 -16.99 -21.65 13.84
N ALA A 421 -16.91 -21.92 12.54
CA ALA A 421 -17.93 -22.73 11.84
C ALA A 421 -17.88 -24.20 12.27
N VAL A 422 -16.67 -24.77 12.45
CA VAL A 422 -16.46 -26.15 12.94
C VAL A 422 -16.98 -26.27 14.37
N GLU A 423 -16.62 -25.35 15.27
CA GLU A 423 -17.11 -25.34 16.66
C GLU A 423 -18.63 -25.28 16.74
N ARG A 424 -19.28 -24.41 15.95
CA ARG A 424 -20.74 -24.33 15.89
C ARG A 424 -21.36 -25.63 15.38
N GLY A 425 -20.76 -26.27 14.38
CA GLY A 425 -21.17 -27.58 13.86
C GLY A 425 -21.12 -28.66 14.93
N PHE A 426 -20.01 -28.76 15.68
CA PHE A 426 -19.84 -29.71 16.77
C PHE A 426 -20.75 -29.41 17.95
N ALA A 427 -20.95 -28.17 18.34
CA ALA A 427 -21.87 -27.76 19.38
C ALA A 427 -23.33 -28.14 19.02
N PHE A 428 -23.72 -27.92 17.77
CA PHE A 428 -25.03 -28.32 17.26
C PHE A 428 -25.19 -29.84 17.26
N ALA A 429 -24.20 -30.58 16.77
CA ALA A 429 -24.22 -32.04 16.77
C ALA A 429 -24.26 -32.62 18.18
N GLY A 430 -23.52 -32.02 19.14
CA GLY A 430 -23.57 -32.40 20.56
C GLY A 430 -24.94 -32.14 21.19
N GLN A 431 -25.63 -31.06 20.84
CA GLN A 431 -26.99 -30.79 21.29
C GLN A 431 -27.97 -31.82 20.69
N LEU A 432 -27.83 -32.17 19.41
CA LEU A 432 -28.67 -33.20 18.77
C LEU A 432 -28.38 -34.59 19.33
N ALA A 433 -27.16 -34.93 19.68
CA ALA A 433 -26.76 -36.19 20.25
C ALA A 433 -27.45 -36.45 21.63
N ALA A 434 -27.77 -35.38 22.36
CA ALA A 434 -28.56 -35.52 23.60
C ALA A 434 -29.97 -36.06 23.36
N VAL A 435 -30.54 -35.88 22.15
CA VAL A 435 -31.86 -36.36 21.75
C VAL A 435 -31.75 -37.66 20.92
N LYS A 436 -30.72 -37.76 20.07
CA LYS A 436 -30.49 -38.91 19.18
C LYS A 436 -28.98 -39.22 19.12
N PRO A 437 -28.48 -40.20 19.91
CA PRO A 437 -27.02 -40.52 19.99
C PRO A 437 -26.39 -40.91 18.66
N ASP A 438 -27.13 -41.56 17.74
CA ASP A 438 -26.61 -42.01 16.43
C ASP A 438 -26.14 -40.86 15.52
N VAL A 439 -26.34 -39.60 15.91
CA VAL A 439 -25.83 -38.42 15.16
C VAL A 439 -24.30 -38.34 15.25
N LEU A 440 -23.70 -38.84 16.33
CA LEU A 440 -22.24 -38.86 16.52
C LEU A 440 -21.53 -39.78 15.53
N ASP A 441 -22.21 -40.86 15.05
CA ASP A 441 -21.66 -41.77 14.04
C ASP A 441 -21.44 -41.11 12.67
N LYS A 442 -22.00 -39.92 12.46
CA LYS A 442 -21.82 -39.15 11.22
C LYS A 442 -20.66 -38.14 11.30
N LEU A 443 -20.05 -38.02 12.46
CA LEU A 443 -18.94 -37.10 12.70
C LEU A 443 -17.65 -37.92 12.78
N ASP A 444 -16.70 -37.61 11.93
CA ASP A 444 -15.33 -38.06 12.09
C ASP A 444 -14.64 -37.12 13.09
N ALA A 445 -14.55 -37.58 14.33
CA ALA A 445 -13.98 -36.78 15.41
C ALA A 445 -12.47 -36.63 15.27
N ASP A 446 -11.79 -37.61 14.70
CA ASP A 446 -10.34 -37.60 14.52
C ASP A 446 -9.95 -36.61 13.43
N GLU A 447 -10.62 -36.68 12.26
CA GLU A 447 -10.42 -35.75 11.16
C GLU A 447 -10.79 -34.31 11.58
N ALA A 448 -11.84 -34.13 12.37
CA ALA A 448 -12.25 -32.82 12.84
C ALA A 448 -11.29 -32.18 13.84
N VAL A 449 -10.65 -32.99 14.70
CA VAL A 449 -9.60 -32.52 15.61
C VAL A 449 -8.36 -32.11 14.80
N ASP A 450 -7.98 -32.89 13.80
CA ASP A 450 -6.85 -32.57 12.92
C ASP A 450 -7.10 -31.27 12.13
N ILE A 451 -8.29 -31.11 11.53
CA ILE A 451 -8.70 -29.88 10.84
C ILE A 451 -8.72 -28.68 11.80
N TYR A 452 -9.22 -28.88 13.03
CA TYR A 452 -9.27 -27.82 14.03
C TYR A 452 -7.87 -27.33 14.43
N PHE A 453 -6.94 -28.26 14.65
CA PHE A 453 -5.55 -27.92 14.96
C PHE A 453 -4.80 -27.34 13.75
N ASP A 454 -5.07 -27.79 12.53
CA ASP A 454 -4.50 -27.18 11.31
C ASP A 454 -4.96 -25.73 11.10
N TYR A 455 -6.18 -25.39 11.54
CA TYR A 455 -6.68 -24.01 11.51
C TYR A 455 -6.14 -23.14 12.66
N LEU A 456 -5.78 -23.73 13.78
CA LEU A 456 -5.16 -23.01 14.90
C LEU A 456 -3.67 -22.73 14.67
N GLY A 457 -2.96 -23.47 13.82
CA GLY A 457 -1.57 -23.26 13.38
C GLY A 457 -0.56 -24.05 14.17
#